data_4154feea9fdae270832d75a939180bf5
#
_entry.id   4154feea9fdae270832d75a939180bf5
#
_cell.length_a   1.000
_cell.length_b   1.000
_cell.length_c   1.000
_cell.angle_alpha   90.00
_cell.angle_beta   90.00
_cell.angle_gamma   90.00
#
_symmetry.space_group_name_H-M   'P 1'
#
loop_
_entity.id
_entity.type
_entity.pdbx_description
1 polymer ?
#
loop_
_entity_poly.entity_id
_entity_poly.type
_entity_poly.pdbx_seq_one_letter_code
_entity_poly.pdbx_strand_id
1 'polypeptide(L)'
;MHRERVSENVFWFQSEVYAQVTAGVIVGPQWAVVIDTLALPEETLGMREFIEHELGVQVRYVINTHYHADHTWGNCFFPGATVIGHARCRELLIERGIPSLEAARKQNPNLRQVKIVPPHLTFASGELTMRVGKKNLVFSQSFGHSDDGISVLVEEDRVLFAGDAFMSLPYI
;
A
#
# COMPACT_ATOMS: atom_id res chain seq x y z
N MET A 1 11.86 -10.06 -3.77
CA MET A 1 10.48 -9.88 -3.25
C MET A 1 9.78 -11.23 -3.26
N HIS A 2 9.36 -11.70 -2.10
CA HIS A 2 8.53 -12.90 -1.97
C HIS A 2 7.08 -12.57 -2.35
N ARG A 3 6.37 -13.56 -2.93
CA ARG A 3 4.98 -13.42 -3.37
C ARG A 3 4.21 -14.70 -3.09
N GLU A 4 3.00 -14.57 -2.54
CA GLU A 4 2.12 -15.69 -2.28
C GLU A 4 0.66 -15.35 -2.60
N ARG A 5 -0.08 -16.33 -3.12
CA ARG A 5 -1.52 -16.24 -3.27
C ARG A 5 -2.18 -16.74 -2.00
N VAL A 6 -2.77 -15.85 -1.22
CA VAL A 6 -3.38 -16.17 0.09
C VAL A 6 -4.84 -16.57 -0.01
N SER A 7 -5.52 -16.17 -1.09
CA SER A 7 -6.91 -16.55 -1.38
C SER A 7 -7.19 -16.40 -2.88
N GLU A 8 -8.39 -16.76 -3.33
CA GLU A 8 -8.81 -16.51 -4.70
C GLU A 8 -8.75 -15.01 -5.02
N ASN A 9 -7.88 -14.64 -5.97
CA ASN A 9 -7.68 -13.25 -6.40
C ASN A 9 -7.16 -12.29 -5.31
N VAL A 10 -6.53 -12.83 -4.24
CA VAL A 10 -5.83 -12.05 -3.22
C VAL A 10 -4.39 -12.53 -3.12
N PHE A 11 -3.46 -11.61 -3.27
CA PHE A 11 -2.02 -11.88 -3.23
C PHE A 11 -1.36 -11.03 -2.16
N TRP A 12 -0.34 -11.58 -1.54
CA TRP A 12 0.52 -10.95 -0.57
C TRP A 12 1.95 -10.89 -1.10
N PHE A 13 2.63 -9.81 -0.80
CA PHE A 13 4.02 -9.56 -1.17
C PHE A 13 4.81 -9.19 0.07
N GLN A 14 6.08 -9.57 0.10
CA GLN A 14 7.01 -9.19 1.16
C GLN A 14 8.34 -8.77 0.56
N SER A 15 8.85 -7.63 1.01
CA SER A 15 10.20 -7.19 0.67
C SER A 15 11.24 -8.14 1.30
N GLU A 16 12.22 -8.55 0.51
CA GLU A 16 13.36 -9.33 1.00
C GLU A 16 14.56 -8.45 1.35
N VAL A 17 14.50 -7.17 1.00
CA VAL A 17 15.62 -6.23 1.14
C VAL A 17 15.33 -5.07 2.08
N TYR A 18 14.07 -4.85 2.45
CA TYR A 18 13.69 -3.76 3.34
C TYR A 18 12.69 -4.22 4.40
N ALA A 19 13.19 -4.42 5.63
CA ALA A 19 12.41 -4.66 6.87
C ALA A 19 11.31 -5.73 6.79
N GLN A 20 11.31 -6.59 5.76
CA GLN A 20 10.25 -7.57 5.49
C GLN A 20 8.85 -6.93 5.39
N VAL A 21 8.80 -5.65 5.02
CA VAL A 21 7.54 -4.92 4.84
C VAL A 21 6.65 -5.61 3.80
N THR A 22 5.34 -5.51 4.00
CA THR A 22 4.36 -6.24 3.19
C THR A 22 3.48 -5.31 2.37
N ALA A 23 2.97 -5.85 1.27
CA ALA A 23 1.96 -5.22 0.43
C ALA A 23 0.92 -6.26 0.00
N GLY A 24 -0.22 -5.81 -0.50
CA GLY A 24 -1.28 -6.69 -0.95
C GLY A 24 -1.84 -6.30 -2.31
N VAL A 25 -2.46 -7.28 -2.98
CA VAL A 25 -3.21 -7.05 -4.22
C VAL A 25 -4.51 -7.82 -4.19
N ILE A 26 -5.61 -7.14 -4.46
CA ILE A 26 -6.92 -7.73 -4.66
C ILE A 26 -7.30 -7.53 -6.13
N VAL A 27 -7.55 -8.64 -6.83
CA VAL A 27 -7.84 -8.66 -8.26
C VAL A 27 -9.34 -8.75 -8.50
N GLY A 28 -9.89 -7.74 -9.12
CA GLY A 28 -11.25 -7.73 -9.62
C GLY A 28 -11.34 -8.20 -11.08
N PRO A 29 -12.54 -8.25 -11.66
CA PRO A 29 -12.74 -8.71 -13.03
C PRO A 29 -12.12 -7.81 -14.11
N GLN A 30 -11.92 -6.54 -13.81
CA GLN A 30 -11.49 -5.54 -14.80
C GLN A 30 -10.29 -4.72 -14.30
N TRP A 31 -10.03 -4.68 -13.01
CA TRP A 31 -9.00 -3.87 -12.37
C TRP A 31 -8.62 -4.43 -11.02
N ALA A 32 -7.48 -4.01 -10.51
CA ALA A 32 -6.94 -4.41 -9.21
C ALA A 32 -6.87 -3.23 -8.24
N VAL A 33 -6.86 -3.58 -6.95
CA VAL A 33 -6.50 -2.71 -5.84
C VAL A 33 -5.17 -3.19 -5.28
N VAL A 34 -4.24 -2.27 -5.08
CA VAL A 34 -2.98 -2.47 -4.36
C VAL A 34 -3.14 -1.91 -2.95
N ILE A 35 -2.68 -2.66 -1.95
CA ILE A 35 -2.60 -2.21 -0.56
C ILE A 35 -1.12 -2.10 -0.21
N ASP A 36 -0.67 -0.88 0.04
CA ASP A 36 0.71 -0.46 0.19
C ASP A 36 1.60 -0.78 -1.02
N THR A 37 2.70 -0.07 -1.15
CA THR A 37 3.44 -0.05 -2.41
C THR A 37 4.93 -0.33 -2.28
N LEU A 38 5.39 -0.71 -1.10
CA LEU A 38 6.79 -0.94 -0.76
C LEU A 38 7.67 0.34 -0.88
N ALA A 39 8.94 0.24 -0.45
CA ALA A 39 9.86 1.38 -0.44
C ALA A 39 10.69 1.46 -1.73
N LEU A 40 11.08 0.32 -2.26
CA LEU A 40 12.08 0.26 -3.32
C LEU A 40 11.44 0.19 -4.71
N PRO A 41 11.89 1.06 -5.65
CA PRO A 41 11.32 1.11 -6.99
C PRO A 41 11.28 -0.23 -7.72
N GLU A 42 12.35 -1.01 -7.63
CA GLU A 42 12.44 -2.31 -8.28
C GLU A 42 11.43 -3.33 -7.78
N GLU A 43 11.11 -3.34 -6.48
CA GLU A 43 10.10 -4.22 -5.91
C GLU A 43 8.69 -3.78 -6.30
N THR A 44 8.42 -2.47 -6.24
CA THR A 44 7.12 -1.92 -6.68
C THR A 44 6.87 -2.15 -8.16
N LEU A 45 7.88 -1.94 -9.01
CA LEU A 45 7.78 -2.18 -10.45
C LEU A 45 7.57 -3.67 -10.75
N GLY A 46 8.26 -4.57 -10.03
CA GLY A 46 8.04 -6.01 -10.15
C GLY A 46 6.63 -6.43 -9.72
N MET A 47 6.07 -5.83 -8.66
CA MET A 47 4.69 -6.05 -8.26
C MET A 47 3.71 -5.55 -9.33
N ARG A 48 3.95 -4.37 -9.90
CA ARG A 48 3.13 -3.82 -10.98
C ARG A 48 3.19 -4.70 -12.22
N GLU A 49 4.37 -5.13 -12.64
CA GLU A 49 4.55 -6.02 -13.79
C GLU A 49 3.76 -7.32 -13.64
N PHE A 50 3.83 -7.93 -12.46
CA PHE A 50 3.02 -9.10 -12.14
C PHE A 50 1.53 -8.85 -12.32
N ILE A 51 1.00 -7.73 -11.79
CA ILE A 51 -0.43 -7.40 -11.87
C ILE A 51 -0.85 -7.15 -13.33
N GLU A 52 -0.07 -6.35 -14.06
CA GLU A 52 -0.46 -5.89 -15.39
C GLU A 52 -0.21 -6.95 -16.46
N HIS A 53 0.87 -7.74 -16.35
CA HIS A 53 1.25 -8.71 -17.39
C HIS A 53 0.85 -10.16 -17.03
N GLU A 54 1.05 -10.62 -15.79
CA GLU A 54 0.70 -12.01 -15.45
C GLU A 54 -0.79 -12.15 -15.09
N LEU A 55 -1.38 -11.17 -14.37
CA LEU A 55 -2.79 -11.20 -14.03
C LEU A 55 -3.70 -10.48 -15.06
N GLY A 56 -3.12 -9.71 -15.97
CA GLY A 56 -3.80 -9.08 -17.10
C GLY A 56 -4.78 -7.96 -16.73
N VAL A 57 -4.60 -7.29 -15.60
CA VAL A 57 -5.47 -6.22 -15.11
C VAL A 57 -4.67 -4.98 -14.75
N GLN A 58 -5.29 -3.79 -14.92
CA GLN A 58 -4.68 -2.52 -14.53
C GLN A 58 -4.96 -2.21 -13.06
N VAL A 59 -4.00 -1.59 -12.38
CA VAL A 59 -4.21 -1.07 -11.03
C VAL A 59 -5.04 0.21 -11.11
N ARG A 60 -6.22 0.21 -10.49
CA ARG A 60 -7.12 1.36 -10.46
C ARG A 60 -7.05 2.14 -9.15
N TYR A 61 -6.78 1.45 -8.05
CA TYR A 61 -6.69 2.05 -6.73
C TYR A 61 -5.45 1.55 -6.00
N VAL A 62 -4.83 2.46 -5.26
CA VAL A 62 -3.79 2.18 -4.27
C VAL A 62 -4.33 2.61 -2.92
N ILE A 63 -4.25 1.73 -1.93
CA ILE A 63 -4.64 2.01 -0.55
C ILE A 63 -3.37 2.12 0.29
N ASN A 64 -3.16 3.24 0.96
CA ASN A 64 -2.08 3.34 1.93
C ASN A 64 -2.61 3.06 3.33
N THR A 65 -2.02 2.07 3.99
CA THR A 65 -2.36 1.75 5.39
C THR A 65 -1.89 2.86 6.32
N HIS A 66 -0.74 3.48 6.05
CA HIS A 66 -0.22 4.64 6.77
C HIS A 66 0.88 5.35 5.95
N TYR A 67 1.42 6.47 6.47
CA TYR A 67 2.27 7.39 5.70
C TYR A 67 3.75 6.96 5.57
N HIS A 68 4.22 5.92 6.24
CA HIS A 68 5.64 5.55 6.21
C HIS A 68 6.13 5.22 4.79
N ALA A 69 7.41 5.39 4.61
CA ALA A 69 8.10 5.30 3.32
C ALA A 69 7.88 3.96 2.60
N ASP A 70 7.98 2.90 3.35
CA ASP A 70 7.87 1.52 2.89
C ASP A 70 6.43 1.08 2.58
N HIS A 71 5.45 1.95 2.80
CA HIS A 71 4.05 1.75 2.44
C HIS A 71 3.58 2.68 1.32
N THR A 72 4.32 3.78 1.05
CA THR A 72 3.82 4.86 0.21
C THR A 72 4.73 5.31 -0.93
N TRP A 73 6.06 5.07 -0.85
CA TRP A 73 6.99 5.58 -1.86
C TRP A 73 6.77 4.98 -3.23
N GLY A 74 6.22 3.78 -3.31
CA GLY A 74 5.85 3.15 -4.57
C GLY A 74 4.59 3.71 -5.24
N ASN A 75 3.80 4.57 -4.58
CA ASN A 75 2.56 5.13 -5.17
C ASN A 75 2.76 5.71 -6.56
N CYS A 76 3.88 6.38 -6.79
CA CYS A 76 4.20 7.05 -8.06
C CYS A 76 4.41 6.08 -9.24
N PHE A 77 4.59 4.80 -8.98
CA PHE A 77 4.77 3.77 -10.03
C PHE A 77 3.44 3.17 -10.51
N PHE A 78 2.32 3.64 -9.99
CA PHE A 78 0.97 3.30 -10.45
C PHE A 78 0.29 4.51 -11.09
N PRO A 79 0.79 4.98 -12.27
CA PRO A 79 0.22 6.15 -12.93
C PRO A 79 -1.23 5.93 -13.32
N GLY A 80 -2.09 6.90 -13.02
CA GLY A 80 -3.53 6.81 -13.27
C GLY A 80 -4.34 6.13 -12.15
N ALA A 81 -3.70 5.49 -11.18
CA ALA A 81 -4.39 4.96 -10.03
C ALA A 81 -4.82 6.08 -9.05
N THR A 82 -5.98 5.91 -8.45
CA THR A 82 -6.43 6.78 -7.36
C THR A 82 -5.87 6.27 -6.04
N VAL A 83 -5.06 7.07 -5.36
CA VAL A 83 -4.55 6.75 -4.04
C VAL A 83 -5.59 7.12 -2.98
N ILE A 84 -5.89 6.18 -2.08
CA ILE A 84 -6.85 6.30 -0.97
C ILE A 84 -6.11 6.07 0.34
N GLY A 85 -6.45 6.82 1.39
CA GLY A 85 -5.88 6.66 2.71
C GLY A 85 -6.60 7.50 3.75
N HIS A 86 -6.13 7.45 4.99
CA HIS A 86 -6.64 8.33 6.04
C HIS A 86 -6.31 9.80 5.72
N ALA A 87 -7.14 10.74 6.13
CA ALA A 87 -6.88 12.17 5.92
C ALA A 87 -5.53 12.59 6.54
N ARG A 88 -5.22 12.07 7.73
CA ARG A 88 -3.95 12.31 8.39
C ARG A 88 -2.74 11.74 7.63
N CYS A 89 -2.89 10.63 6.88
CA CYS A 89 -1.86 10.08 6.01
C CYS A 89 -1.44 11.10 4.94
N ARG A 90 -2.42 11.74 4.32
CA ARG A 90 -2.15 12.80 3.34
C ARG A 90 -1.35 13.96 3.95
N GLU A 91 -1.74 14.42 5.14
CA GLU A 91 -1.04 15.50 5.84
C GLU A 91 0.40 15.11 6.18
N LEU A 92 0.59 13.93 6.79
CA LEU A 92 1.90 13.42 7.20
C LEU A 92 2.84 13.17 6.00
N LEU A 93 2.32 12.72 4.86
CA LEU A 93 3.12 12.57 3.65
C LEU A 93 3.64 13.91 3.13
N ILE A 94 2.83 14.97 3.20
CA ILE A 94 3.25 16.31 2.79
C ILE A 94 4.24 16.88 3.81
N GLU A 95 3.94 16.77 5.10
CA GLU A 95 4.71 17.36 6.19
C GLU A 95 6.05 16.64 6.42
N ARG A 96 6.04 15.30 6.41
CA ARG A 96 7.19 14.47 6.80
C ARG A 96 7.72 13.61 5.66
N GLY A 97 6.86 13.09 4.80
CA GLY A 97 7.23 12.21 3.70
C GLY A 97 8.13 12.89 2.68
N ILE A 98 7.84 14.13 2.30
CA ILE A 98 8.66 14.89 1.35
C ILE A 98 10.08 15.13 1.89
N PRO A 99 10.28 15.70 3.11
CA PRO A 99 11.63 15.87 3.66
C PRO A 99 12.37 14.55 3.86
N SER A 100 11.66 13.49 4.28
CA SER A 100 12.24 12.16 4.46
C SER A 100 12.80 11.59 3.14
N LEU A 101 12.02 11.70 2.05
CA LEU A 101 12.48 11.26 0.73
C LEU A 101 13.69 12.07 0.24
N GLU A 102 13.70 13.37 0.44
CA GLU A 102 14.84 14.23 0.07
C GLU A 102 16.11 13.84 0.82
N ALA A 103 16.00 13.51 2.10
CA ALA A 103 17.11 13.01 2.90
C ALA A 103 17.60 11.63 2.41
N ALA A 104 16.66 10.70 2.17
CA ALA A 104 16.97 9.35 1.71
C ALA A 104 17.64 9.30 0.33
N ARG A 105 17.25 10.17 -0.59
CA ARG A 105 17.87 10.30 -1.94
C ARG A 105 19.36 10.62 -1.90
N LYS A 106 19.82 11.29 -0.85
CA LYS A 106 21.26 11.61 -0.68
C LYS A 106 22.08 10.36 -0.40
N GLN A 107 21.45 9.35 0.21
CA GLN A 107 22.09 8.09 0.60
C GLN A 107 21.83 6.97 -0.43
N ASN A 108 20.67 6.99 -1.09
CA ASN A 108 20.27 5.97 -2.06
C ASN A 108 19.86 6.62 -3.39
N PRO A 109 20.75 6.60 -4.41
CA PRO A 109 20.45 7.14 -5.74
C PRO A 109 19.27 6.48 -6.46
N ASN A 110 18.91 5.24 -6.12
CA ASN A 110 17.77 4.53 -6.73
C ASN A 110 16.43 5.21 -6.42
N LEU A 111 16.38 6.01 -5.34
CA LEU A 111 15.19 6.76 -4.97
C LEU A 111 14.98 8.06 -5.78
N ARG A 112 15.85 8.39 -6.72
CA ARG A 112 15.71 9.61 -7.56
C ARG A 112 14.42 9.65 -8.35
N GLN A 113 13.92 8.51 -8.79
CA GLN A 113 12.68 8.40 -9.56
C GLN A 113 11.41 8.40 -8.69
N VAL A 114 11.54 8.15 -7.39
CA VAL A 114 10.40 8.18 -6.46
C VAL A 114 9.86 9.60 -6.34
N LYS A 115 8.54 9.73 -6.30
CA LYS A 115 7.83 10.98 -6.04
C LYS A 115 6.76 10.73 -4.99
N ILE A 116 6.64 11.63 -4.02
CA ILE A 116 5.54 11.55 -3.06
C ILE A 116 4.22 11.82 -3.79
N VAL A 117 3.32 10.84 -3.71
CA VAL A 117 1.94 10.94 -4.20
C VAL A 117 1.02 10.73 -3.01
N PRO A 118 0.55 11.81 -2.36
CA PRO A 118 -0.37 11.71 -1.23
C PRO A 118 -1.74 11.17 -1.67
N PRO A 119 -2.54 10.58 -0.77
CA PRO A 119 -3.89 10.14 -1.08
C PRO A 119 -4.72 11.22 -1.79
N HIS A 120 -5.35 10.84 -2.89
CA HIS A 120 -6.27 11.69 -3.65
C HIS A 120 -7.65 11.72 -2.99
N LEU A 121 -8.07 10.58 -2.45
CA LEU A 121 -9.32 10.40 -1.75
C LEU A 121 -9.04 10.01 -0.30
N THR A 122 -9.67 10.71 0.63
CA THR A 122 -9.41 10.50 2.06
C THR A 122 -10.69 10.37 2.86
N PHE A 123 -10.62 9.64 3.98
CA PHE A 123 -11.63 9.64 5.04
C PHE A 123 -10.94 9.89 6.39
N ALA A 124 -11.67 10.44 7.36
CA ALA A 124 -11.12 10.87 8.65
C ALA A 124 -11.74 10.15 9.84
N SER A 125 -12.85 9.46 9.65
CA SER A 125 -13.55 8.74 10.71
C SER A 125 -14.50 7.69 10.16
N GLY A 126 -14.89 6.73 10.98
CA GLY A 126 -15.78 5.64 10.59
C GLY A 126 -15.09 4.61 9.71
N GLU A 127 -15.90 3.94 8.93
CA GLU A 127 -15.44 2.91 7.99
C GLU A 127 -15.75 3.34 6.54
N LEU A 128 -14.87 2.96 5.64
CA LEU A 128 -15.10 3.08 4.21
C LEU A 128 -15.16 1.67 3.61
N THR A 129 -16.15 1.40 2.78
CA THR A 129 -16.26 0.13 2.06
C THR A 129 -16.06 0.32 0.57
N MET A 130 -15.36 -0.63 -0.05
CA MET A 130 -15.14 -0.68 -1.49
C MET A 130 -15.46 -2.08 -2.01
N ARG A 131 -16.24 -2.17 -3.10
CA ARG A 131 -16.51 -3.45 -3.74
C ARG A 131 -15.56 -3.67 -4.91
N VAL A 132 -14.87 -4.82 -4.90
CA VAL A 132 -13.94 -5.27 -5.95
C VAL A 132 -14.43 -6.62 -6.48
N GLY A 133 -15.15 -6.59 -7.58
CA GLY A 133 -15.82 -7.78 -8.09
C GLY A 133 -16.84 -8.34 -7.09
N LYS A 134 -16.57 -9.53 -6.55
CA LYS A 134 -17.43 -10.18 -5.53
C LYS A 134 -16.98 -9.91 -4.10
N LYS A 135 -15.86 -9.20 -3.89
CA LYS A 135 -15.26 -8.97 -2.58
C LYS A 135 -15.60 -7.59 -2.04
N ASN A 136 -15.86 -7.51 -0.75
CA ASN A 136 -15.99 -6.27 -0.01
C ASN A 136 -14.68 -6.02 0.75
N LEU A 137 -14.10 -4.85 0.53
CA LEU A 137 -12.97 -4.35 1.28
C LEU A 137 -13.49 -3.33 2.29
N VAL A 138 -13.23 -3.58 3.56
CA VAL A 138 -13.62 -2.66 4.65
C VAL A 138 -12.35 -2.01 5.19
N PHE A 139 -12.30 -0.69 5.11
CA PHE A 139 -11.23 0.14 5.65
C PHE A 139 -11.65 0.65 7.01
N SER A 140 -10.90 0.31 8.05
CA SER A 140 -11.15 0.73 9.42
C SER A 140 -9.93 1.41 10.01
N GLN A 141 -10.13 2.37 10.90
CA GLN A 141 -9.03 2.98 11.64
C GLN A 141 -8.30 1.95 12.50
N SER A 142 -6.97 1.98 12.47
CA SER A 142 -6.08 1.09 13.21
C SER A 142 -4.90 1.87 13.77
N PHE A 143 -5.19 2.72 14.76
CA PHE A 143 -4.17 3.55 15.40
C PHE A 143 -3.29 2.73 16.35
N GLY A 144 -2.07 3.19 16.57
CA GLY A 144 -1.09 2.57 17.46
C GLY A 144 0.32 2.75 16.95
N HIS A 145 0.65 2.15 15.82
CA HIS A 145 1.93 2.35 15.16
C HIS A 145 2.09 3.78 14.61
N SER A 146 1.02 4.34 14.06
CA SER A 146 0.96 5.73 13.60
C SER A 146 -0.45 6.33 13.78
N ASP A 147 -0.55 7.67 13.75
CA ASP A 147 -1.80 8.41 13.98
C ASP A 147 -2.76 8.38 12.77
N ASP A 148 -2.32 7.83 11.66
CA ASP A 148 -3.03 7.75 10.40
C ASP A 148 -3.34 6.30 9.98
N GLY A 149 -3.03 5.34 10.86
CA GLY A 149 -3.15 3.92 10.57
C GLY A 149 -4.56 3.49 10.20
N ILE A 150 -4.67 2.70 9.13
CA ILE A 150 -5.87 1.97 8.75
C ILE A 150 -5.53 0.51 8.47
N SER A 151 -6.51 -0.35 8.68
CA SER A 151 -6.48 -1.73 8.23
C SER A 151 -7.49 -1.96 7.11
N VAL A 152 -7.26 -2.97 6.29
CA VAL A 152 -8.12 -3.35 5.17
C VAL A 152 -8.52 -4.81 5.31
N LEU A 153 -9.79 -5.07 5.58
CA LEU A 153 -10.36 -6.42 5.66
C LEU A 153 -10.99 -6.79 4.31
N VAL A 154 -10.59 -7.90 3.75
CA VAL A 154 -11.30 -8.57 2.65
C VAL A 154 -12.28 -9.55 3.28
N GLU A 155 -13.56 -9.17 3.37
CA GLU A 155 -14.56 -9.87 4.20
C GLU A 155 -14.76 -11.32 3.78
N GLU A 156 -14.95 -11.58 2.49
CA GLU A 156 -15.27 -12.92 1.99
C GLU A 156 -14.12 -13.91 2.21
N ASP A 157 -12.88 -13.43 2.18
CA ASP A 157 -11.68 -14.27 2.34
C ASP A 157 -11.17 -14.29 3.78
N ARG A 158 -11.65 -13.39 4.65
CA ARG A 158 -11.14 -13.17 6.00
C ARG A 158 -9.65 -12.83 6.03
N VAL A 159 -9.18 -12.10 5.01
CA VAL A 159 -7.80 -11.61 4.91
C VAL A 159 -7.75 -10.19 5.40
N LEU A 160 -6.88 -9.94 6.37
CA LEU A 160 -6.66 -8.62 6.95
C LEU A 160 -5.27 -8.10 6.56
N PHE A 161 -5.21 -6.96 5.89
CA PHE A 161 -4.01 -6.17 5.71
C PHE A 161 -3.97 -5.10 6.79
N ALA A 162 -3.10 -5.28 7.77
CA ALA A 162 -3.08 -4.45 8.98
C ALA A 162 -1.97 -3.39 8.97
N GLY A 163 -1.20 -3.29 7.87
CA GLY A 163 0.02 -2.47 7.87
C GLY A 163 0.94 -2.91 9.02
N ASP A 164 1.52 -1.95 9.70
CA ASP A 164 2.45 -2.19 10.81
C ASP A 164 1.76 -2.31 12.19
N ALA A 165 0.43 -2.34 12.24
CA ALA A 165 -0.30 -2.58 13.48
C ALA A 165 -0.08 -4.00 14.03
N PHE A 166 0.28 -4.96 13.17
CA PHE A 166 0.67 -6.31 13.54
C PHE A 166 2.03 -6.65 12.90
N MET A 167 3.06 -6.66 13.72
CA MET A 167 4.41 -7.08 13.33
C MET A 167 4.74 -8.41 14.00
N SER A 168 5.39 -9.31 13.26
CA SER A 168 5.80 -10.63 13.77
C SER A 168 6.87 -10.53 14.88
N LEU A 169 7.57 -9.41 14.95
CA LEU A 169 8.51 -9.05 16.03
C LEU A 169 8.10 -7.67 16.54
N PRO A 170 7.66 -7.57 17.81
CA PRO A 170 7.40 -6.26 18.40
C PRO A 170 8.74 -5.49 18.49
N TYR A 171 8.79 -4.32 17.89
CA TYR A 171 9.80 -3.34 18.24
C TYR A 171 9.49 -2.86 19.66
N ILE A 172 10.31 -3.29 20.61
CA ILE A 172 10.30 -2.81 21.99
C ILE A 172 11.22 -1.59 22.08
#